data_52f9ba2f051838e3687ab321e40ca47a
#
_entry.id   52f9ba2f051838e3687ab321e40ca47a
#
_cell.length_a   1.000
_cell.length_b   1.000
_cell.length_c   1.000
_cell.angle_alpha   90.00
_cell.angle_beta   90.00
_cell.angle_gamma   90.00
#
_symmetry.space_group_name_H-M   'P 1'
#
loop_
_entity.id
_entity.type
_entity.pdbx_description
1 polymer ?
#
loop_
_entity_poly.entity_id
_entity_poly.type
_entity_poly.pdbx_seq_one_letter_code
_entity_poly.pdbx_strand_id
1 'polypeptide(L)'
;MSTDTITIAWRTLDDGAALPDNYLNSYYLEDLKRRVAVARVDGKLFAFDDLYEGCPLSGGLLSGTTLMSQCDGSQFEVTSGAVLRGPAKKPLKLYEVGEQGGQIRLRI
;
A
#
# COMPACT_ATOMS: atom_id res chain seq x y z
N MET A 1 -24.60 -20.63 5.25
CA MET A 1 -24.24 -20.15 5.00
C MET A 1 -23.86 -19.44 4.94
N SER A 2 -23.69 -19.21 4.77
CA SER A 2 -23.12 -18.51 4.60
C SER A 2 -22.80 -17.75 4.56
N THR A 3 -22.41 -17.42 4.77
CA THR A 3 -22.07 -16.59 4.76
C THR A 3 -21.46 -15.99 4.17
N ASP A 4 -21.14 -16.19 3.94
CA ASP A 4 -20.47 -15.75 3.25
C ASP A 4 -20.42 -14.80 2.54
N THR A 5 -20.83 -14.45 2.59
CA THR A 5 -21.18 -13.54 1.93
C THR A 5 -20.52 -12.47 2.04
N ILE A 6 -19.89 -12.27 2.80
CA ILE A 6 -19.32 -11.31 2.99
C ILE A 6 -18.26 -11.15 2.48
N THR A 7 -18.10 -10.79 1.82
CA THR A 7 -17.46 -10.66 1.17
C THR A 7 -16.55 -9.84 0.92
N ILE A 8 -15.70 -9.81 1.63
CA ILE A 8 -14.60 -9.14 1.28
C ILE A 8 -13.78 -10.07 0.52
N ALA A 9 -13.69 -9.84 -0.69
CA ALA A 9 -12.92 -10.69 -1.55
C ALA A 9 -11.47 -10.26 -1.53
N TRP A 10 -10.60 -11.23 -1.50
CA TRP A 10 -9.19 -10.99 -1.77
C TRP A 10 -9.03 -10.90 -3.28
N ARG A 11 -8.36 -9.84 -3.74
CA ARG A 11 -8.04 -9.75 -5.17
C ARG A 11 -6.55 -9.92 -5.36
N THR A 12 -6.18 -10.65 -6.40
CA THR A 12 -4.79 -10.84 -6.75
C THR A 12 -4.34 -9.59 -7.49
N LEU A 13 -3.33 -8.97 -6.98
CA LEU A 13 -2.62 -7.95 -7.74
C LEU A 13 -1.72 -8.69 -8.71
N ASP A 14 -0.94 -8.00 -9.44
CA ASP A 14 -0.03 -8.61 -10.35
C ASP A 14 0.68 -9.77 -9.70
N ASP A 15 1.54 -10.42 -10.40
CA ASP A 15 2.29 -11.53 -9.86
C ASP A 15 3.40 -11.07 -8.92
N GLY A 16 3.26 -10.13 -8.17
CA GLY A 16 4.12 -9.53 -7.20
C GLY A 16 5.36 -10.26 -6.73
N ALA A 17 5.64 -11.41 -7.27
CA ALA A 17 6.80 -12.18 -6.87
C ALA A 17 8.09 -11.37 -7.03
N ALA A 18 8.04 -10.38 -7.87
CA ALA A 18 9.22 -9.58 -8.16
C ALA A 18 9.39 -8.37 -7.25
N LEU A 19 8.51 -8.17 -6.26
CA LEU A 19 8.66 -7.01 -5.39
C LEU A 19 9.71 -7.29 -4.31
N PRO A 20 10.90 -6.74 -4.43
CA PRO A 20 11.95 -7.01 -3.43
C PRO A 20 11.78 -6.18 -2.18
N ASP A 21 12.56 -6.51 -1.15
CA ASP A 21 12.57 -5.74 0.08
C ASP A 21 12.98 -4.29 -0.20
N ASN A 22 12.38 -3.39 0.55
CA ASN A 22 12.66 -1.96 0.49
C ASN A 22 12.23 -1.31 -0.82
N TYR A 23 11.28 -1.95 -1.51
CA TYR A 23 10.68 -1.39 -2.72
C TYR A 23 9.19 -1.22 -2.52
N LEU A 24 8.63 -0.34 -3.31
CA LEU A 24 7.18 -0.20 -3.38
C LEU A 24 6.76 -0.04 -4.82
N ASN A 25 5.56 -0.52 -5.10
CA ASN A 25 4.98 -0.47 -6.43
C ASN A 25 3.55 0.03 -6.33
N SER A 26 3.06 0.62 -7.40
CA SER A 26 1.66 1.03 -7.45
C SER A 26 0.90 0.08 -8.37
N TYR A 27 -0.38 -0.10 -8.04
CA TYR A 27 -1.28 -0.96 -8.80
C TYR A 27 -2.58 -0.22 -9.00
N TYR A 28 -3.08 -0.19 -10.23
CA TYR A 28 -4.34 0.47 -10.51
C TYR A 28 -5.45 -0.58 -10.53
N LEU A 29 -6.49 -0.36 -9.74
CA LEU A 29 -7.64 -1.24 -9.68
C LEU A 29 -8.73 -0.62 -10.53
N GLU A 30 -8.86 -1.13 -11.75
CA GLU A 30 -9.69 -0.50 -12.75
C GLU A 30 -11.18 -0.48 -12.37
N ASP A 31 -11.64 -1.56 -11.76
CA ASP A 31 -13.05 -1.67 -11.37
C ASP A 31 -13.40 -0.70 -10.25
N LEU A 32 -12.44 -0.36 -9.41
CA LEU A 32 -12.66 0.56 -8.30
C LEU A 32 -12.16 1.96 -8.63
N LYS A 33 -11.49 2.12 -9.75
CA LYS A 33 -10.85 3.38 -10.15
C LYS A 33 -10.00 3.92 -9.01
N ARG A 34 -9.21 3.04 -8.45
CA ARG A 34 -8.41 3.34 -7.27
C ARG A 34 -6.99 2.83 -7.47
N ARG A 35 -6.04 3.59 -6.99
CA ARG A 35 -4.65 3.23 -7.12
C ARG A 35 -4.10 2.95 -5.73
N VAL A 36 -3.48 1.79 -5.56
CA VAL A 36 -2.92 1.39 -4.29
C VAL A 36 -1.42 1.19 -4.45
N ALA A 37 -0.70 1.40 -3.36
CA ALA A 37 0.72 1.12 -3.30
C ALA A 37 0.95 -0.05 -2.38
N VAL A 38 1.93 -0.88 -2.72
CA VAL A 38 2.34 -2.00 -1.89
C VAL A 38 3.83 -1.88 -1.67
N ALA A 39 4.24 -1.92 -0.41
CA ALA A 39 5.64 -1.88 -0.03
C ALA A 39 6.02 -3.20 0.61
N ARG A 40 7.26 -3.64 0.37
CA ARG A 40 7.82 -4.79 1.08
C ARG A 40 8.96 -4.31 1.95
N VAL A 41 8.87 -4.59 3.25
CA VAL A 41 9.92 -4.23 4.20
C VAL A 41 10.19 -5.43 5.09
N ASP A 42 11.41 -5.91 5.10
CA ASP A 42 11.81 -7.09 5.89
C ASP A 42 10.90 -8.27 5.62
N GLY A 43 10.58 -8.50 4.36
CA GLY A 43 9.73 -9.62 3.94
C GLY A 43 8.26 -9.40 4.15
N LYS A 44 7.85 -8.34 4.82
CA LYS A 44 6.43 -8.08 5.11
C LYS A 44 5.87 -7.08 4.12
N LEU A 45 4.59 -7.26 3.79
CA LEU A 45 3.91 -6.39 2.86
C LEU A 45 3.01 -5.40 3.59
N PHE A 46 2.96 -4.20 3.06
CA PHE A 46 2.09 -3.13 3.55
C PHE A 46 1.43 -2.48 2.36
N ALA A 47 0.13 -2.23 2.45
CA ALA A 47 -0.62 -1.65 1.34
C ALA A 47 -1.38 -0.43 1.81
N PHE A 48 -1.44 0.58 0.96
CA PHE A 48 -2.10 1.83 1.29
C PHE A 48 -2.52 2.53 0.00
N ASP A 49 -3.43 3.52 0.13
CA ASP A 49 -3.80 4.33 -1.03
C ASP A 49 -2.56 5.02 -1.57
N ASP A 50 -2.35 4.90 -2.89
CA ASP A 50 -1.19 5.52 -3.51
C ASP A 50 -1.36 7.02 -3.65
N LEU A 51 -2.59 7.48 -3.93
CA LEU A 51 -2.81 8.91 -4.07
C LEU A 51 -3.18 9.51 -2.73
N TYR A 52 -2.31 10.36 -2.23
CA TYR A 52 -2.54 11.08 -0.98
C TYR A 52 -2.69 12.55 -1.34
N GLU A 53 -3.93 13.03 -1.29
CA GLU A 53 -4.24 14.42 -1.65
C GLU A 53 -3.62 14.80 -3.00
N GLY A 54 -3.76 13.88 -3.96
CA GLY A 54 -3.28 14.11 -5.31
C GLY A 54 -1.82 13.76 -5.56
N CYS A 55 -1.10 13.37 -4.51
CA CYS A 55 0.32 13.04 -4.65
C CYS A 55 0.52 11.53 -4.71
N PRO A 56 1.16 11.01 -5.77
CA PRO A 56 1.45 9.58 -5.82
C PRO A 56 2.57 9.23 -4.84
N LEU A 57 2.22 8.51 -3.81
CA LEU A 57 3.19 8.14 -2.78
C LEU A 57 4.23 7.13 -3.29
N SER A 58 3.87 6.36 -4.31
CA SER A 58 4.79 5.38 -4.87
C SER A 58 6.00 6.03 -5.55
N GLY A 59 5.93 7.32 -5.82
CA GLY A 59 7.10 8.05 -6.32
C GLY A 59 8.02 8.57 -5.23
N GLY A 60 7.67 8.33 -3.97
CA GLY A 60 8.46 8.81 -2.85
C GLY A 60 9.61 7.89 -2.51
N LEU A 61 10.23 8.16 -1.36
CA LEU A 61 11.36 7.39 -0.89
C LEU A 61 10.96 6.52 0.29
N LEU A 62 11.24 5.24 0.19
CA LEU A 62 11.00 4.28 1.26
C LEU A 62 12.33 3.98 1.94
N SER A 63 12.39 4.22 3.25
CA SER A 63 13.58 3.91 4.04
C SER A 63 13.11 3.17 5.29
N GLY A 64 13.42 1.86 5.36
CA GLY A 64 12.84 1.03 6.40
C GLY A 64 11.33 1.08 6.27
N THR A 65 10.64 1.41 7.35
CA THR A 65 9.19 1.54 7.34
C THR A 65 8.72 2.98 7.17
N THR A 66 9.64 3.90 6.89
CA THR A 66 9.29 5.30 6.70
C THR A 66 9.20 5.62 5.23
N LEU A 67 8.08 6.20 4.83
CA LEU A 67 7.86 6.65 3.46
C LEU A 67 7.83 8.17 3.44
N MET A 68 8.66 8.77 2.60
CA MET A 68 8.68 10.21 2.44
C MET A 68 8.08 10.59 1.10
N SER A 69 7.08 11.48 1.16
CA SER A 69 6.41 11.96 -0.05
C SER A 69 7.36 12.85 -0.84
N GLN A 70 7.40 12.62 -2.17
CA GLN A 70 8.20 13.48 -3.04
C GLN A 70 7.55 14.83 -3.30
N CYS A 71 6.27 14.98 -2.96
CA CYS A 71 5.56 16.22 -3.25
C CYS A 71 5.86 17.31 -2.24
N ASP A 72 5.97 16.96 -0.96
CA ASP A 72 6.13 17.95 0.09
C ASP A 72 7.02 17.51 1.24
N GLY A 73 7.61 16.32 1.16
CA GLY A 73 8.49 15.84 2.21
C GLY A 73 7.81 15.26 3.43
N SER A 74 6.47 15.16 3.40
CA SER A 74 5.77 14.51 4.51
C SER A 74 6.25 13.09 4.69
N GLN A 75 6.30 12.63 5.93
CA GLN A 75 6.77 11.29 6.25
C GLN A 75 5.67 10.49 6.94
N PHE A 76 5.59 9.23 6.58
CA PHE A 76 4.57 8.32 7.09
C PHE A 76 5.21 7.02 7.53
N GLU A 77 4.60 6.43 8.55
CA GLU A 77 4.97 5.09 9.00
C GLU A 77 4.08 4.09 8.27
N VAL A 78 4.63 3.26 7.39
CA VAL A 78 3.79 2.39 6.55
C VAL A 78 3.14 1.26 7.34
N THR A 79 3.66 0.91 8.51
CA THR A 79 3.08 -0.17 9.31
C THR A 79 1.78 0.24 9.99
N SER A 80 1.62 1.51 10.28
CA SER A 80 0.44 2.02 10.98
C SER A 80 -0.30 3.10 10.20
N GLY A 81 0.34 3.67 9.20
CA GLY A 81 -0.22 4.80 8.46
C GLY A 81 -0.01 6.13 9.13
N ALA A 82 0.64 6.16 10.29
CA ALA A 82 0.76 7.39 11.07
C ALA A 82 1.61 8.43 10.34
N VAL A 83 1.25 9.70 10.51
CA VAL A 83 2.07 10.80 10.02
C VAL A 83 3.21 10.99 10.99
N LEU A 84 4.44 10.92 10.47
CA LEU A 84 5.64 11.17 11.28
C LEU A 84 6.09 12.60 11.14
N ARG A 85 5.86 13.22 10.00
CA ARG A 85 6.27 14.59 9.75
C ARG A 85 5.35 15.22 8.74
N GLY A 86 4.87 16.43 9.03
CA GLY A 86 4.03 17.18 8.13
C GLY A 86 4.80 17.78 6.96
N PRO A 87 4.06 18.48 6.10
CA PRO A 87 2.76 19.10 6.35
C PRO A 87 1.53 18.20 6.31
N ALA A 88 1.65 16.93 5.95
CA ALA A 88 0.51 16.03 5.98
C ALA A 88 -0.08 15.93 7.37
N LYS A 89 -1.41 15.84 7.45
CA LYS A 89 -2.12 15.77 8.74
C LYS A 89 -2.90 14.50 8.91
N LYS A 90 -3.33 13.88 7.80
CA LYS A 90 -4.14 12.68 7.86
C LYS A 90 -3.25 11.46 7.69
N PRO A 91 -3.54 10.38 8.42
CA PRO A 91 -2.77 9.15 8.24
C PRO A 91 -3.05 8.52 6.88
N LEU A 92 -2.18 7.60 6.49
CA LEU A 92 -2.40 6.78 5.31
C LEU A 92 -3.59 5.87 5.56
N LYS A 93 -4.35 5.59 4.50
CA LYS A 93 -5.38 4.56 4.57
C LYS A 93 -4.73 3.24 4.21
N LEU A 94 -4.72 2.31 5.16
CA LEU A 94 -4.10 1.01 4.99
C LEU A 94 -5.10 -0.03 4.56
N TYR A 95 -4.61 -1.05 3.86
CA TYR A 95 -5.39 -2.21 3.45
C TYR A 95 -4.68 -3.46 3.89
N GLU A 96 -5.45 -4.51 4.12
CA GLU A 96 -4.86 -5.82 4.39
C GLU A 96 -4.23 -6.35 3.11
N VAL A 97 -3.05 -6.90 3.24
CA VAL A 97 -2.31 -7.42 2.10
C VAL A 97 -1.53 -8.64 2.56
N GLY A 98 -1.40 -9.61 1.68
CA GLY A 98 -0.65 -10.81 1.96
C GLY A 98 -0.06 -11.37 0.70
N GLU A 99 0.66 -12.47 0.86
CA GLU A 99 1.31 -13.14 -0.25
C GLU A 99 0.94 -14.60 -0.21
N GLN A 100 0.55 -15.14 -1.37
CA GLN A 100 0.17 -16.52 -1.45
C GLN A 100 0.54 -17.04 -2.83
N GLY A 101 1.30 -18.15 -2.87
CA GLY A 101 1.70 -18.73 -4.13
C GLY A 101 2.51 -17.79 -5.01
N GLY A 102 3.29 -16.92 -4.40
CA GLY A 102 4.10 -15.95 -5.15
C GLY A 102 3.32 -14.76 -5.66
N GLN A 103 2.04 -14.65 -5.28
CA GLN A 103 1.21 -13.53 -5.72
C GLN A 103 0.83 -12.66 -4.54
N ILE A 104 0.79 -11.35 -4.79
CA ILE A 104 0.34 -10.40 -3.79
C ILE A 104 -1.18 -10.35 -3.83
N ARG A 105 -1.81 -10.48 -2.69
CA ARG A 105 -3.26 -10.46 -2.56
C ARG A 105 -3.68 -9.32 -1.67
N LEU A 106 -4.65 -8.56 -2.13
CA LEU A 106 -5.12 -7.36 -1.47
C LEU A 106 -6.58 -7.54 -1.07
N ARG A 107 -6.90 -7.10 0.13
CA ARG A 107 -8.27 -7.14 0.62
C ARG A 107 -8.81 -5.71 0.62
N ILE A 108 -9.75 -5.47 -0.27
CA ILE A 108 -10.24 -4.11 -0.45
C ILE A 108 -11.69 -4.09 -0.89
#